data_78df9b73e9657390a74bffe92dca0cb7
#
_entry.id   78df9b73e9657390a74bffe92dca0cb7
#
_cell.length_a   1.000
_cell.length_b   1.000
_cell.length_c   1.000
_cell.angle_alpha   90.00
_cell.angle_beta   90.00
_cell.angle_gamma   90.00
#
_symmetry.space_group_name_H-M   'P 1'
#
loop_
_entity.id
_entity.type
_entity.pdbx_description
1 polymer ?
#
loop_
_entity_poly.entity_id
_entity_poly.type
_entity_poly.pdbx_seq_one_letter_code
_entity_poly.pdbx_strand_id
1 'polypeptide(L)'
;MTHSATIIGGSMAGLFAGNALRKKGWDISIHEKVPVPLSGRGAGIATYDELADLVFKSTGNNNVLGTSAKSRISLDQKGKIIASYDYPQVYTSWQYLFSILREKIDNKNYFMGDDCTEIHHGKEKVTAVFNNNC
;
A
#
# COMPACT_ATOMS: atom_id res chain seq x y z
N MET A 1 4.47 28.27 -2.81
CA MET A 1 3.18 27.61 -3.08
C MET A 1 3.26 26.18 -2.53
N THR A 2 2.31 25.80 -1.71
CA THR A 2 2.25 24.42 -1.21
C THR A 2 1.58 23.57 -2.30
N HIS A 3 2.24 22.51 -2.75
CA HIS A 3 1.64 21.57 -3.69
C HIS A 3 0.62 20.71 -2.94
N SER A 4 -0.50 20.39 -3.60
CA SER A 4 -1.51 19.48 -3.07
C SER A 4 -1.79 18.33 -4.02
N ALA A 5 -2.22 17.18 -3.48
CA ALA A 5 -2.61 16.03 -4.27
C ALA A 5 -3.81 15.32 -3.65
N THR A 6 -4.80 15.02 -4.47
CA THR A 6 -5.91 14.13 -4.14
C THR A 6 -5.62 12.75 -4.73
N ILE A 7 -5.59 11.73 -3.87
CA ILE A 7 -5.27 10.35 -4.23
C ILE A 7 -6.55 9.52 -4.16
N ILE A 8 -6.92 8.91 -5.26
CA ILE A 8 -8.11 8.06 -5.36
C ILE A 8 -7.69 6.60 -5.20
N GLY A 9 -8.22 5.97 -4.16
CA GLY A 9 -7.88 4.61 -3.73
C GLY A 9 -6.91 4.59 -2.55
N GLY A 10 -7.40 4.16 -1.39
CA GLY A 10 -6.68 4.13 -0.11
C GLY A 10 -5.93 2.83 0.16
N SER A 11 -5.78 1.95 -0.83
CA SER A 11 -5.03 0.70 -0.71
C SER A 11 -3.51 0.93 -0.90
N MET A 12 -2.77 -0.13 -1.13
CA MET A 12 -1.31 -0.16 -1.13
C MET A 12 -0.69 0.94 -2.01
N ALA A 13 -1.14 1.06 -3.27
CA ALA A 13 -0.59 2.05 -4.21
C ALA A 13 -0.83 3.50 -3.76
N GLY A 14 -2.06 3.80 -3.30
CA GLY A 14 -2.39 5.14 -2.79
C GLY A 14 -1.62 5.49 -1.52
N LEU A 15 -1.42 4.53 -0.63
CA LEU A 15 -0.62 4.74 0.58
C LEU A 15 0.86 4.97 0.28
N PHE A 16 1.46 4.26 -0.69
CA PHE A 16 2.83 4.54 -1.13
C PHE A 16 2.94 5.94 -1.74
N ALA A 17 2.03 6.29 -2.65
CA ALA A 17 2.00 7.62 -3.26
C ALA A 17 1.83 8.72 -2.20
N GLY A 18 0.87 8.57 -1.29
CA GLY A 18 0.61 9.51 -0.22
C GLY A 18 1.82 9.73 0.68
N ASN A 19 2.47 8.64 1.13
CA ASN A 19 3.66 8.74 1.96
C ASN A 19 4.83 9.41 1.22
N ALA A 20 5.02 9.10 -0.07
CA ALA A 20 6.09 9.70 -0.87
C ALA A 20 5.86 11.21 -1.09
N LEU A 21 4.64 11.62 -1.40
CA LEU A 21 4.28 13.03 -1.59
C LEU A 21 4.36 13.81 -0.28
N ARG A 22 3.81 13.25 0.81
CA ARG A 22 3.89 13.86 2.14
C ARG A 22 5.34 14.13 2.56
N LYS A 23 6.25 13.19 2.33
CA LYS A 23 7.68 13.39 2.61
C LYS A 23 8.31 14.53 1.80
N LYS A 24 7.75 14.86 0.64
CA LYS A 24 8.15 16.01 -0.17
C LYS A 24 7.46 17.31 0.23
N GLY A 25 6.69 17.32 1.32
CA GLY A 25 6.00 18.50 1.83
C GLY A 25 4.71 18.85 1.09
N TRP A 26 4.13 17.90 0.33
CA TRP A 26 2.83 18.09 -0.29
C TRP A 26 1.70 17.95 0.73
N ASP A 27 0.67 18.75 0.58
CA ASP A 27 -0.62 18.51 1.23
C ASP A 27 -1.37 17.41 0.49
N ILE A 28 -1.79 16.35 1.20
CA ILE A 28 -2.40 15.18 0.58
C ILE A 28 -3.76 14.88 1.17
N SER A 29 -4.66 14.38 0.33
CA SER A 29 -5.89 13.71 0.75
C SER A 29 -5.99 12.36 0.03
N ILE A 30 -6.34 11.30 0.77
CA ILE A 30 -6.53 9.95 0.23
C ILE A 30 -7.99 9.58 0.41
N HIS A 31 -8.65 9.18 -0.66
CA HIS A 31 -10.07 8.84 -0.68
C HIS A 31 -10.25 7.37 -1.05
N GLU A 32 -10.84 6.61 -0.15
CA GLU A 32 -11.12 5.16 -0.30
C GLU A 32 -12.62 4.93 -0.34
N LYS A 33 -13.09 4.24 -1.39
CA LYS A 33 -14.52 3.99 -1.59
C LYS A 33 -15.14 3.04 -0.57
N VAL A 34 -14.33 2.15 0.02
CA VAL A 34 -14.82 1.22 1.04
C VAL A 34 -15.02 1.96 2.35
N PRO A 35 -16.25 1.92 2.94
CA PRO A 35 -16.58 2.69 4.14
C PRO A 35 -16.07 2.07 5.44
N VAL A 36 -15.42 0.92 5.37
CA VAL A 36 -14.88 0.20 6.53
C VAL A 36 -13.37 0.00 6.38
N PRO A 37 -12.63 -0.15 7.49
CA PRO A 37 -11.20 -0.41 7.43
C PRO A 37 -10.85 -1.60 6.53
N LEU A 38 -9.84 -1.44 5.69
CA LEU A 38 -9.34 -2.48 4.79
C LEU A 38 -8.53 -3.55 5.54
N SER A 39 -9.05 -4.03 6.67
CA SER A 39 -8.42 -5.06 7.49
C SER A 39 -8.85 -6.47 7.06
N GLY A 40 -8.04 -7.48 7.36
CA GLY A 40 -8.37 -8.89 7.10
C GLY A 40 -8.28 -9.32 5.63
N ARG A 41 -7.83 -8.45 4.74
CA ARG A 41 -7.55 -8.79 3.33
C ARG A 41 -6.17 -9.43 3.26
N GLY A 42 -6.11 -10.74 3.47
CA GLY A 42 -4.86 -11.46 3.63
C GLY A 42 -4.38 -12.12 2.35
N ALA A 43 -3.39 -11.54 1.69
CA ALA A 43 -2.53 -12.28 0.78
C ALA A 43 -1.11 -12.28 1.34
N GLY A 44 -0.42 -13.43 1.26
CA GLY A 44 1.02 -13.49 1.46
C GLY A 44 1.71 -12.77 0.31
N ILE A 45 2.70 -11.97 0.62
CA ILE A 45 3.50 -11.22 -0.36
C ILE A 45 4.95 -11.67 -0.22
N ALA A 46 5.53 -12.14 -1.31
CA ALA A 46 6.96 -12.31 -1.43
C ALA A 46 7.59 -10.94 -1.69
N THR A 47 8.53 -10.53 -0.85
CA THR A 47 9.19 -9.23 -0.97
C THR A 47 10.53 -9.36 -1.67
N TYR A 48 10.96 -8.26 -2.22
CA TYR A 48 12.30 -8.04 -2.78
C TYR A 48 12.94 -6.89 -2.02
N ASP A 49 14.26 -6.77 -2.09
CA ASP A 49 15.01 -5.73 -1.40
C ASP A 49 14.52 -4.33 -1.78
N GLU A 50 14.12 -4.13 -3.05
CA GLU A 50 13.56 -2.87 -3.54
C GLU A 50 12.26 -2.49 -2.85
N LEU A 51 11.41 -3.48 -2.49
CA LEU A 51 10.19 -3.21 -1.74
C LEU A 51 10.50 -2.81 -0.31
N ALA A 52 11.46 -3.48 0.32
CA ALA A 52 11.93 -3.12 1.67
C ALA A 52 12.48 -1.68 1.70
N ASP A 53 13.31 -1.34 0.72
CA ASP A 53 13.85 0.00 0.52
C ASP A 53 12.74 1.04 0.30
N LEU A 54 11.73 0.70 -0.50
CA LEU A 54 10.61 1.59 -0.76
C LEU A 54 9.78 1.84 0.50
N VAL A 55 9.52 0.80 1.30
CA VAL A 55 8.84 0.93 2.60
C VAL A 55 9.66 1.83 3.53
N PHE A 56 10.96 1.57 3.66
CA PHE A 56 11.84 2.41 4.46
C PHE A 56 11.85 3.87 3.98
N LYS A 57 12.06 4.10 2.69
CA LYS A 57 12.05 5.44 2.10
C LYS A 57 10.72 6.15 2.28
N SER A 58 9.60 5.42 2.27
CA SER A 58 8.26 5.99 2.40
C SER A 58 7.86 6.27 3.84
N THR A 59 8.24 5.41 4.77
CA THR A 59 7.74 5.42 6.16
C THR A 59 8.79 5.67 7.23
N GLY A 60 10.07 5.44 6.92
CA GLY A 60 11.17 5.40 7.90
C GLY A 60 11.19 4.10 8.73
N ASN A 61 10.40 3.09 8.37
CA ASN A 61 10.34 1.83 9.10
C ASN A 61 11.51 0.92 8.69
N ASN A 62 12.40 0.64 9.65
CA ASN A 62 13.56 -0.26 9.50
C ASN A 62 13.31 -1.68 10.00
N ASN A 63 12.11 -1.99 10.44
CA ASN A 63 11.80 -3.31 10.94
C ASN A 63 11.83 -4.35 9.82
N VAL A 64 12.16 -5.59 10.19
CA VAL A 64 12.05 -6.72 9.26
C VAL A 64 10.61 -6.83 8.78
N LEU A 65 10.40 -6.85 7.47
CA LEU A 65 9.08 -6.84 6.88
C LEU A 65 8.32 -8.17 7.01
N GLY A 66 8.98 -9.24 7.47
CA GLY A 66 8.33 -10.54 7.60
C GLY A 66 9.28 -11.66 7.91
N THR A 67 8.97 -12.87 7.46
CA THR A 67 9.73 -14.10 7.73
C THR A 67 10.66 -14.44 6.57
N SER A 68 11.93 -14.69 6.86
CA SER A 68 12.91 -15.11 5.86
C SER A 68 12.74 -16.60 5.55
N ALA A 69 12.65 -16.94 4.27
CA ALA A 69 12.78 -18.29 3.75
C ALA A 69 14.12 -18.41 3.02
N LYS A 70 14.80 -19.56 3.14
CA LYS A 70 16.10 -19.81 2.51
C LYS A 70 15.96 -20.45 1.14
N SER A 71 14.95 -21.29 0.97
CA SER A 71 14.76 -22.08 -0.25
C SER A 71 13.30 -22.21 -0.60
N ARG A 72 13.05 -22.52 -1.87
CA ARG A 72 11.74 -22.89 -2.40
C ARG A 72 11.78 -24.36 -2.79
N ILE A 73 10.78 -25.13 -2.36
CA ILE A 73 10.61 -26.53 -2.73
C ILE A 73 9.33 -26.72 -3.53
N SER A 74 9.35 -27.65 -4.47
CA SER A 74 8.15 -28.15 -5.16
C SER A 74 7.86 -29.56 -4.70
N LEU A 75 6.58 -29.86 -4.43
CA LEU A 75 6.12 -31.18 -3.98
C LEU A 75 5.28 -31.84 -5.06
N ASP A 76 5.33 -33.15 -5.16
CA ASP A 76 4.35 -33.92 -5.92
C ASP A 76 3.04 -34.08 -5.13
N GLN A 77 2.05 -34.75 -5.72
CA GLN A 77 0.74 -35.02 -5.08
C GLN A 77 0.83 -35.90 -3.82
N LYS A 78 1.94 -36.59 -3.62
CA LYS A 78 2.22 -37.44 -2.44
C LYS A 78 3.05 -36.73 -1.38
N GLY A 79 3.40 -35.45 -1.59
CA GLY A 79 4.23 -34.65 -0.68
C GLY A 79 5.73 -34.91 -0.82
N LYS A 80 6.19 -35.64 -1.85
CA LYS A 80 7.62 -35.83 -2.10
C LYS A 80 8.22 -34.61 -2.78
N ILE A 81 9.39 -34.17 -2.32
CA ILE A 81 10.14 -33.08 -2.94
C ILE A 81 10.62 -33.51 -4.32
N ILE A 82 10.20 -32.82 -5.36
CA ILE A 82 10.59 -33.03 -6.77
C ILE A 82 11.54 -31.97 -7.28
N ALA A 83 11.61 -30.81 -6.62
CA ALA A 83 12.61 -29.77 -6.91
C ALA A 83 12.89 -28.93 -5.66
N SER A 84 14.10 -28.44 -5.56
CA SER A 84 14.51 -27.49 -4.52
C SER A 84 15.44 -26.44 -5.12
N TYR A 85 15.22 -25.19 -4.78
CA TYR A 85 16.00 -24.04 -5.26
C TYR A 85 16.41 -23.20 -4.06
N ASP A 86 17.68 -22.85 -3.97
CA ASP A 86 18.15 -21.83 -3.03
C ASP A 86 17.69 -20.47 -3.54
N TYR A 87 16.68 -19.94 -2.88
CA TYR A 87 16.07 -18.65 -3.24
C TYR A 87 15.71 -17.89 -1.95
N PRO A 88 16.70 -17.20 -1.36
CA PRO A 88 16.45 -16.40 -0.16
C PRO A 88 15.42 -15.32 -0.44
N GLN A 89 14.36 -15.26 0.34
CA GLN A 89 13.28 -14.30 0.17
C GLN A 89 12.60 -13.99 1.50
N VAL A 90 12.12 -12.77 1.67
CA VAL A 90 11.29 -12.38 2.82
C VAL A 90 9.83 -12.44 2.41
N TYR A 91 9.02 -13.14 3.18
CA TYR A 91 7.58 -13.22 3.02
C TYR A 91 6.90 -12.37 4.08
N THR A 92 5.99 -11.53 3.63
CA THR A 92 5.16 -10.66 4.48
C THR A 92 3.68 -10.86 4.18
N SER A 93 2.81 -10.15 4.90
CA SER A 93 1.39 -10.10 4.60
C SER A 93 0.99 -8.72 4.06
N TRP A 94 -0.04 -8.71 3.22
CA TRP A 94 -0.67 -7.47 2.77
C TRP A 94 -1.08 -6.59 3.94
N GLN A 95 -1.67 -7.21 4.98
CA GLN A 95 -2.13 -6.51 6.18
C GLN A 95 -0.99 -5.80 6.91
N TYR A 96 0.17 -6.44 7.02
CA TYR A 96 1.31 -5.83 7.71
C TYR A 96 1.87 -4.63 6.95
N LEU A 97 2.07 -4.77 5.63
CA LEU A 97 2.51 -3.64 4.80
C LEU A 97 1.49 -2.49 4.81
N PHE A 98 0.19 -2.83 4.69
CA PHE A 98 -0.87 -1.83 4.76
C PHE A 98 -0.82 -1.07 6.08
N SER A 99 -0.68 -1.75 7.22
CA SER A 99 -0.65 -1.11 8.54
C SER A 99 0.53 -0.14 8.69
N ILE A 100 1.73 -0.55 8.27
CA ILE A 100 2.94 0.29 8.31
C ILE A 100 2.75 1.57 7.48
N LEU A 101 2.23 1.43 6.27
CA LEU A 101 2.00 2.56 5.38
C LEU A 101 0.88 3.48 5.88
N ARG A 102 -0.21 2.88 6.37
CA ARG A 102 -1.40 3.62 6.84
C ARG A 102 -1.12 4.40 8.11
N GLU A 103 -0.32 3.87 9.04
CA GLU A 103 0.06 4.52 10.30
C GLU A 103 0.72 5.89 10.08
N LYS A 104 1.39 6.09 8.94
CA LYS A 104 2.08 7.34 8.62
C LYS A 104 1.18 8.42 8.00
N ILE A 105 -0.07 8.07 7.69
CA ILE A 105 -1.05 9.01 7.14
C ILE A 105 -2.01 9.43 8.26
N ASP A 106 -2.09 10.72 8.52
CA ASP A 106 -3.03 11.27 9.50
C ASP A 106 -4.47 10.91 9.15
N ASN A 107 -5.30 10.62 10.15
CA ASN A 107 -6.70 10.26 9.92
C ASN A 107 -7.50 11.36 9.23
N LYS A 108 -7.16 12.63 9.47
CA LYS A 108 -7.77 13.78 8.79
C LYS A 108 -7.51 13.84 7.28
N ASN A 109 -6.52 13.08 6.80
CA ASN A 109 -6.11 13.04 5.39
C ASN A 109 -6.48 11.72 4.72
N TYR A 110 -7.25 10.85 5.39
CA TYR A 110 -7.68 9.57 4.85
C TYR A 110 -9.18 9.40 5.05
N PHE A 111 -9.92 9.45 3.96
CA PHE A 111 -11.37 9.47 3.90
C PHE A 111 -11.88 8.12 3.42
N MET A 112 -12.69 7.45 4.24
CA MET A 112 -13.35 6.18 3.88
C MET A 112 -14.79 6.44 3.46
N GLY A 113 -15.31 5.63 2.54
CA GLY A 113 -16.67 5.78 2.01
C GLY A 113 -16.76 6.78 0.85
N ASP A 114 -15.65 7.38 0.46
CA ASP A 114 -15.59 8.37 -0.62
C ASP A 114 -15.36 7.69 -1.98
N ASP A 115 -16.43 7.39 -2.70
CA ASP A 115 -16.35 6.84 -4.04
C ASP A 115 -16.22 7.97 -5.08
N CYS A 116 -15.11 7.99 -5.80
CA CYS A 116 -14.87 8.96 -6.87
C CYS A 116 -15.68 8.57 -8.09
N THR A 117 -16.66 9.42 -8.45
CA THR A 117 -17.58 9.16 -9.56
C THR A 117 -17.21 9.90 -10.83
N GLU A 118 -16.58 11.06 -10.71
CA GLU A 118 -16.23 11.88 -11.87
C GLU A 118 -14.90 12.61 -11.66
N ILE A 119 -14.17 12.83 -12.75
CA ILE A 119 -12.97 13.67 -12.80
C ILE A 119 -13.12 14.68 -13.93
N HIS A 120 -13.11 15.96 -13.58
CA HIS A 120 -13.19 17.06 -14.54
C HIS A 120 -11.83 17.73 -14.71
N HIS A 121 -11.36 17.78 -15.95
CA HIS A 121 -10.11 18.46 -16.31
C HIS A 121 -10.38 19.90 -16.72
N GLY A 122 -9.95 20.86 -15.91
CA GLY A 122 -9.91 22.28 -16.25
C GLY A 122 -8.53 22.72 -16.75
N LYS A 123 -8.42 23.96 -17.21
CA LYS A 123 -7.16 24.52 -17.69
C LYS A 123 -6.12 24.69 -16.58
N GLU A 124 -6.54 24.99 -15.37
CA GLU A 124 -5.66 25.29 -14.23
C GLU A 124 -5.79 24.30 -13.08
N LYS A 125 -6.87 23.52 -13.05
CA LYS A 125 -7.14 22.56 -11.97
C LYS A 125 -7.86 21.32 -12.47
N VAL A 126 -7.69 20.24 -11.74
CA VAL A 126 -8.47 19.00 -11.85
C VAL A 126 -9.43 18.95 -10.67
N THR A 127 -10.67 18.59 -10.90
CA THR A 127 -11.69 18.43 -9.86
C THR A 127 -12.16 16.99 -9.83
N ALA A 128 -12.08 16.34 -8.68
CA ALA A 128 -12.67 15.04 -8.44
C ALA A 128 -14.00 15.19 -7.70
N VAL A 129 -15.02 14.45 -8.14
CA VAL A 129 -16.35 14.40 -7.52
C VAL A 129 -16.49 13.08 -6.80
N PHE A 130 -16.96 13.13 -5.56
CA PHE A 130 -17.13 11.96 -4.71
C PHE A 130 -18.58 11.80 -4.30
N ASN A 131 -19.05 10.55 -4.27
CA ASN A 131 -20.27 10.15 -3.57
C ASN A 131 -19.89 9.66 -2.19
N ASN A 132 -20.36 10.34 -1.16
CA ASN A 132 -20.17 9.91 0.22
C ASN A 132 -21.21 8.82 0.53
N ASN A 133 -20.79 7.56 0.50
CA ASN A 133 -21.60 6.45 0.95
C ASN A 133 -21.47 6.34 2.49
N CYS A 134 -22.13 7.24 3.22
CA CYS A 134 -22.29 7.17 4.66
C CYS A 134 -23.57 6.43 5.04
#